data_045fa59a4369f5816f1d77ddf5cc2061
#
_entry.id   045fa59a4369f5816f1d77ddf5cc2061
#
_cell.length_a   1.000
_cell.length_b   1.000
_cell.length_c   1.000
_cell.angle_alpha   90.00
_cell.angle_beta   90.00
_cell.angle_gamma   90.00
#
_symmetry.space_group_name_H-M   'P 1'
#
loop_
_entity.id
_entity.type
_entity.pdbx_description
1 polymer ?
#
loop_
_entity_poly.entity_id
_entity_poly.type
_entity_poly.pdbx_seq_one_letter_code
_entity_poly.pdbx_strand_id
1 'polypeptide(L)'
;MVFSFFCIWIFGTLALYSKYSLYVDVLENIKWSHHLSIVYDKHPIMGSLLIKLVLYVTSNLMLAGLICSCICMLIAIVFLYKLLKLYFNQNTTLFLIILALLSSIFGDYSFVQFNQNVILLPFWIMTCYYFVLVTKHNLLKDWILLAIVAALGMYSKFEIGLLILIISCFLIGSINKKNFAKLVVSLIIFIILITPLIINLFYSHFAPIKYAIGEVNSSTTGYITIILNLLYAQLFNLSSLGYIAVPLAFIILLVLRKQIYFEKNKTLLGKLTSPLVVCGLYPLIFFFILQTYATHLEYGWLMCIMLLTLAALFYLFEVNIKDKVFDKIILVFILIEIAIFISYNAFTYFSPQLTTRNFGNKIAVKAEQFVKNNLNHDINYVIGDSPSYNQMSLSVGALLESKPYVFLKFNDHNIPYDQEILAVFADCDEQKTLIS
;
A
#
# COMPACT_ATOMS: atom_id res chain seq x y z
N MET A 1 15.42 16.29 6.48
CA MET A 1 15.24 14.85 6.37
C MET A 1 13.97 14.48 5.61
N VAL A 2 12.76 14.55 6.21
CA VAL A 2 11.50 14.15 5.52
C VAL A 2 11.30 14.92 4.21
N PHE A 3 11.52 16.23 4.20
CA PHE A 3 11.44 17.04 2.98
C PHE A 3 12.42 16.56 1.89
N SER A 4 13.68 16.33 2.24
CA SER A 4 14.69 15.84 1.28
C SER A 4 14.31 14.47 0.72
N PHE A 5 13.79 13.57 1.56
CA PHE A 5 13.27 12.27 1.17
C PHE A 5 12.15 12.42 0.11
N PHE A 6 11.15 13.25 0.37
CA PHE A 6 10.08 13.49 -0.61
C PHE A 6 10.60 14.07 -1.92
N CYS A 7 11.51 15.05 -1.85
CA CYS A 7 12.10 15.62 -3.07
C CYS A 7 12.80 14.55 -3.90
N ILE A 8 13.65 13.71 -3.27
CA ILE A 8 14.39 12.65 -3.95
C ILE A 8 13.42 11.69 -4.67
N TRP A 9 12.39 11.18 -3.97
CA TRP A 9 11.47 10.21 -4.54
C TRP A 9 10.48 10.83 -5.55
N ILE A 10 10.03 12.07 -5.36
CA ILE A 10 9.20 12.78 -6.35
C ILE A 10 9.99 12.95 -7.66
N PHE A 11 11.21 13.48 -7.60
CA PHE A 11 12.02 13.66 -8.81
C PHE A 11 12.38 12.32 -9.46
N GLY A 12 12.68 11.28 -8.68
CA GLY A 12 12.94 9.95 -9.19
C GLY A 12 11.75 9.33 -9.91
N THR A 13 10.57 9.44 -9.31
CA THR A 13 9.33 8.93 -9.91
C THR A 13 8.97 9.70 -11.18
N LEU A 14 9.13 11.02 -11.19
CA LEU A 14 8.91 11.83 -12.39
C LEU A 14 9.89 11.47 -13.51
N ALA A 15 11.17 11.25 -13.18
CA ALA A 15 12.16 10.80 -14.15
C ALA A 15 11.85 9.41 -14.70
N LEU A 16 11.38 8.49 -13.85
CA LEU A 16 10.92 7.17 -14.26
C LEU A 16 9.74 7.26 -15.22
N TYR A 17 8.69 7.98 -14.86
CA TYR A 17 7.47 8.08 -15.64
C TYR A 17 7.61 8.92 -16.90
N SER A 18 8.64 9.75 -17.02
CA SER A 18 8.95 10.41 -18.29
C SER A 18 9.32 9.42 -19.41
N LYS A 19 9.72 8.19 -19.04
CA LYS A 19 10.14 7.14 -19.98
C LYS A 19 9.20 5.96 -20.03
N TYR A 20 8.52 5.63 -18.90
CA TYR A 20 7.74 4.42 -18.73
C TYR A 20 6.28 4.75 -18.45
N SER A 21 5.39 3.87 -18.88
CA SER A 21 3.98 3.96 -18.51
C SER A 21 3.76 3.78 -17.01
N LEU A 22 2.61 4.24 -16.53
CA LEU A 22 2.18 4.06 -15.15
C LEU A 22 2.08 2.57 -14.78
N TYR A 23 2.22 2.26 -13.51
CA TYR A 23 1.96 0.91 -12.98
C TYR A 23 0.49 0.53 -13.16
N VAL A 24 0.25 -0.78 -13.32
CA VAL A 24 -1.08 -1.35 -13.49
C VAL A 24 -2.05 -0.89 -12.42
N ASP A 25 -1.66 -0.94 -11.15
CA ASP A 25 -2.53 -0.54 -10.03
C ASP A 25 -2.91 0.94 -10.07
N VAL A 26 -1.99 1.81 -10.54
CA VAL A 26 -2.29 3.24 -10.74
C VAL A 26 -3.33 3.40 -11.84
N LEU A 27 -3.16 2.68 -12.95
CA LEU A 27 -4.08 2.69 -14.09
C LEU A 27 -5.45 2.12 -13.73
N GLU A 28 -5.49 1.05 -12.93
CA GLU A 28 -6.75 0.51 -12.40
C GLU A 28 -7.50 1.53 -11.55
N ASN A 29 -6.82 2.22 -10.63
CA ASN A 29 -7.43 3.27 -9.81
C ASN A 29 -7.91 4.45 -10.66
N ILE A 30 -7.17 4.84 -11.71
CA ILE A 30 -7.59 5.86 -12.67
C ILE A 30 -8.85 5.39 -13.39
N LYS A 31 -8.87 4.18 -13.96
CA LYS A 31 -10.03 3.59 -14.63
C LYS A 31 -11.26 3.62 -13.72
N TRP A 32 -11.13 3.12 -12.50
CA TRP A 32 -12.24 3.11 -11.53
C TRP A 32 -12.70 4.52 -11.12
N SER A 33 -11.82 5.53 -11.21
CA SER A 33 -12.18 6.90 -10.86
C SER A 33 -13.22 7.52 -11.81
N HIS A 34 -13.34 7.01 -13.04
CA HIS A 34 -14.36 7.48 -14.00
C HIS A 34 -15.77 7.03 -13.60
N HIS A 35 -15.91 5.82 -13.05
CA HIS A 35 -17.18 5.25 -12.61
C HIS A 35 -17.07 4.80 -11.15
N LEU A 36 -17.31 5.73 -10.20
CA LEU A 36 -17.18 5.42 -8.78
C LEU A 36 -18.21 4.38 -8.33
N SER A 37 -17.72 3.29 -7.77
CA SER A 37 -18.46 2.27 -7.05
C SER A 37 -17.89 2.06 -5.67
N ILE A 38 -18.69 1.80 -4.67
CA ILE A 38 -18.22 1.52 -3.29
C ILE A 38 -17.32 0.28 -3.26
N VAL A 39 -17.63 -0.70 -4.13
CA VAL A 39 -16.87 -1.95 -4.27
C VAL A 39 -16.66 -2.25 -5.74
N TYR A 40 -15.44 -2.54 -6.12
CA TYR A 40 -15.07 -3.06 -7.44
C TYR A 40 -14.82 -4.58 -7.35
N ASP A 41 -14.49 -5.20 -8.47
CA ASP A 41 -14.18 -6.63 -8.55
C ASP A 41 -12.99 -7.07 -7.69
N LYS A 42 -12.01 -6.16 -7.44
CA LYS A 42 -10.81 -6.45 -6.65
C LYS A 42 -10.76 -5.71 -5.32
N HIS A 43 -11.20 -4.46 -5.28
CA HIS A 43 -10.90 -3.55 -4.16
C HIS A 43 -12.05 -2.60 -3.84
N PRO A 44 -12.08 -2.02 -2.61
CA PRO A 44 -12.99 -0.93 -2.27
C PRO A 44 -12.58 0.42 -2.92
N ILE A 45 -13.46 1.41 -2.79
CA ILE A 45 -13.47 2.70 -3.49
C ILE A 45 -12.29 3.66 -3.21
N MET A 46 -11.58 3.56 -2.07
CA MET A 46 -10.74 4.66 -1.57
C MET A 46 -9.68 5.11 -2.59
N GLY A 47 -9.06 4.17 -3.33
CA GLY A 47 -8.04 4.49 -4.32
C GLY A 47 -8.57 5.32 -5.47
N SER A 48 -9.66 4.88 -6.07
CA SER A 48 -10.32 5.59 -7.18
C SER A 48 -10.90 6.94 -6.75
N LEU A 49 -11.43 7.02 -5.51
CA LEU A 49 -11.93 8.27 -4.94
C LEU A 49 -10.81 9.31 -4.78
N LEU A 50 -9.66 8.91 -4.23
CA LEU A 50 -8.52 9.82 -4.07
C LEU A 50 -7.99 10.30 -5.43
N ILE A 51 -7.83 9.40 -6.40
CA ILE A 51 -7.44 9.75 -7.76
C ILE A 51 -8.44 10.75 -8.35
N LYS A 52 -9.75 10.48 -8.27
CA LYS A 52 -10.78 11.37 -8.78
C LYS A 52 -10.70 12.77 -8.18
N LEU A 53 -10.51 12.85 -6.85
CA LEU A 53 -10.38 14.14 -6.17
C LEU A 53 -9.15 14.92 -6.67
N VAL A 54 -8.03 14.26 -6.90
CA VAL A 54 -6.82 14.91 -7.41
C VAL A 54 -6.97 15.28 -8.88
N LEU A 55 -7.68 14.50 -9.69
CA LEU A 55 -7.96 14.81 -11.08
C LEU A 55 -8.83 16.07 -11.27
N TYR A 56 -9.57 16.53 -10.26
CA TYR A 56 -10.21 17.86 -10.30
C TYR A 56 -9.20 19.01 -10.22
N VAL A 57 -7.98 18.75 -9.72
CA VAL A 57 -6.93 19.77 -9.57
C VAL A 57 -5.90 19.68 -10.70
N THR A 58 -5.64 18.49 -11.24
CA THR A 58 -4.71 18.25 -12.33
C THR A 58 -5.28 17.27 -13.34
N SER A 59 -5.20 17.61 -14.63
CA SER A 59 -5.53 16.68 -15.72
C SER A 59 -4.43 15.65 -16.02
N ASN A 60 -3.27 15.77 -15.37
CA ASN A 60 -2.14 14.87 -15.60
C ASN A 60 -2.26 13.62 -14.73
N LEU A 61 -2.52 12.47 -15.37
CA LEU A 61 -2.74 11.18 -14.72
C LEU A 61 -1.53 10.72 -13.88
N MET A 62 -0.33 10.98 -14.38
CA MET A 62 0.92 10.65 -13.66
C MET A 62 1.04 11.47 -12.36
N LEU A 63 0.79 12.77 -12.46
CA LEU A 63 0.81 13.64 -11.26
C LEU A 63 -0.30 13.26 -10.28
N ALA A 64 -1.47 12.84 -10.75
CA ALA A 64 -2.55 12.41 -9.88
C ALA A 64 -2.15 11.23 -8.99
N GLY A 65 -1.58 10.17 -9.56
CA GLY A 65 -1.07 9.03 -8.80
C GLY A 65 0.03 9.42 -7.81
N LEU A 66 1.00 10.22 -8.27
CA LEU A 66 2.11 10.67 -7.43
C LEU A 66 1.65 11.56 -6.25
N ILE A 67 0.74 12.50 -6.49
CA ILE A 67 0.17 13.36 -5.45
C ILE A 67 -0.58 12.51 -4.41
N CYS A 68 -1.40 11.56 -4.85
CA CYS A 68 -2.10 10.64 -3.95
C CYS A 68 -1.12 9.84 -3.08
N SER A 69 -0.05 9.29 -3.68
CA SER A 69 1.02 8.62 -2.95
C SER A 69 1.67 9.54 -1.91
N CYS A 70 2.06 10.75 -2.31
CA CYS A 70 2.67 11.73 -1.41
C CYS A 70 1.76 12.06 -0.21
N ILE A 71 0.46 12.24 -0.44
CA ILE A 71 -0.51 12.52 0.64
C ILE A 71 -0.59 11.34 1.60
N CYS A 72 -0.75 10.11 1.09
CA CYS A 72 -0.82 8.92 1.92
C CYS A 72 0.45 8.74 2.76
N MET A 73 1.62 8.90 2.13
CA MET A 73 2.92 8.77 2.77
C MET A 73 3.13 9.84 3.85
N LEU A 74 2.80 11.09 3.57
CA LEU A 74 2.94 12.19 4.52
C LEU A 74 2.08 11.94 5.77
N ILE A 75 0.82 11.56 5.59
CA ILE A 75 -0.08 11.24 6.71
C ILE A 75 0.48 10.07 7.51
N ALA A 76 0.93 9.01 6.81
CA ALA A 76 1.51 7.82 7.45
C ALA A 76 2.74 8.19 8.31
N ILE A 77 3.68 8.98 7.80
CA ILE A 77 4.89 9.41 8.52
C ILE A 77 4.52 10.28 9.72
N VAL A 78 3.60 11.22 9.57
CA VAL A 78 3.16 12.09 10.67
C VAL A 78 2.54 11.28 11.82
N PHE A 79 1.67 10.33 11.51
CA PHE A 79 1.05 9.50 12.54
C PHE A 79 2.01 8.44 13.10
N LEU A 80 2.93 7.92 12.30
CA LEU A 80 4.01 7.06 12.79
C LEU A 80 4.89 7.81 13.80
N TYR A 81 5.31 9.02 13.50
CA TYR A 81 6.05 9.86 14.43
C TYR A 81 5.27 10.08 15.74
N LYS A 82 3.99 10.48 15.65
CA LYS A 82 3.13 10.66 16.82
C LYS A 82 3.01 9.40 17.67
N LEU A 83 2.83 8.25 17.02
CA LEU A 83 2.72 6.95 17.68
C LEU A 83 4.01 6.59 18.42
N LEU A 84 5.15 6.69 17.73
CA LEU A 84 6.45 6.34 18.31
C LEU A 84 6.84 7.26 19.47
N LYS A 85 6.51 8.55 19.41
CA LYS A 85 6.72 9.52 20.52
C LYS A 85 5.98 9.16 21.80
N LEU A 86 4.93 8.34 21.74
CA LEU A 86 4.23 7.85 22.94
C LEU A 86 5.04 6.80 23.72
N TYR A 87 6.06 6.20 23.08
CA TYR A 87 6.82 5.07 23.63
C TYR A 87 8.32 5.32 23.75
N PHE A 88 8.88 6.18 22.93
CA PHE A 88 10.32 6.38 22.79
C PHE A 88 10.74 7.82 22.98
N ASN A 89 12.00 8.02 23.39
CA ASN A 89 12.64 9.33 23.36
C ASN A 89 12.77 9.86 21.92
N GLN A 90 13.14 11.15 21.80
CA GLN A 90 13.21 11.83 20.49
C GLN A 90 14.14 11.11 19.51
N ASN A 91 15.31 10.67 19.94
CA ASN A 91 16.33 10.10 19.06
C ASN A 91 15.97 8.69 18.60
N THR A 92 15.44 7.86 19.48
CA THR A 92 14.93 6.54 19.12
C THR A 92 13.76 6.66 18.15
N THR A 93 12.85 7.62 18.40
CA THR A 93 11.72 7.92 17.48
C THR A 93 12.24 8.28 16.08
N LEU A 94 13.16 9.23 16.00
CA LEU A 94 13.71 9.68 14.71
C LEU A 94 14.51 8.58 14.01
N PHE A 95 15.24 7.76 14.78
CA PHE A 95 15.95 6.60 14.23
C PHE A 95 14.99 5.57 13.60
N LEU A 96 13.88 5.25 14.30
CA LEU A 96 12.86 4.34 13.77
C LEU A 96 12.16 4.92 12.52
N ILE A 97 11.95 6.24 12.48
CA ILE A 97 11.45 6.92 11.27
C ILE A 97 12.45 6.80 10.12
N ILE A 98 13.75 7.01 10.38
CA ILE A 98 14.80 6.85 9.36
C ILE A 98 14.79 5.42 8.80
N LEU A 99 14.72 4.41 9.67
CA LEU A 99 14.66 3.02 9.21
C LEU A 99 13.40 2.73 8.40
N ALA A 100 12.25 3.32 8.79
CA ALA A 100 11.03 3.21 8.00
C ALA A 100 11.18 3.85 6.62
N LEU A 101 11.76 5.05 6.54
CA LEU A 101 11.99 5.76 5.27
C LEU A 101 12.98 5.03 4.35
N LEU A 102 13.97 4.32 4.92
CA LEU A 102 14.91 3.49 4.15
C LEU A 102 14.29 2.17 3.65
N SER A 103 13.09 1.83 4.08
CA SER A 103 12.40 0.63 3.60
C SER A 103 11.74 0.87 2.24
N SER A 104 11.58 -0.19 1.44
CA SER A 104 10.82 -0.13 0.17
C SER A 104 9.39 0.33 0.39
N ILE A 105 8.82 0.08 1.57
CA ILE A 105 7.48 0.52 1.96
C ILE A 105 7.29 2.02 1.75
N PHE A 106 8.26 2.84 2.21
CA PHE A 106 8.21 4.28 2.07
C PHE A 106 8.97 4.81 0.85
N GLY A 107 9.80 4.00 0.21
CA GLY A 107 10.63 4.37 -0.94
C GLY A 107 9.95 4.11 -2.28
N ASP A 108 10.64 3.34 -3.12
CA ASP A 108 10.28 3.05 -4.51
C ASP A 108 8.86 2.48 -4.67
N TYR A 109 8.48 1.55 -3.80
CA TYR A 109 7.15 0.93 -3.90
C TYR A 109 6.03 1.96 -3.78
N SER A 110 6.03 2.77 -2.72
CA SER A 110 4.92 3.68 -2.43
C SER A 110 4.84 4.89 -3.36
N PHE A 111 5.97 5.41 -3.82
CA PHE A 111 5.96 6.56 -4.75
C PHE A 111 5.61 6.16 -6.16
N VAL A 112 6.02 4.95 -6.58
CA VAL A 112 5.85 4.49 -7.95
C VAL A 112 4.54 3.71 -8.12
N GLN A 113 4.05 3.04 -7.07
CA GLN A 113 2.88 2.17 -7.15
C GLN A 113 1.76 2.69 -6.25
N PHE A 114 1.03 3.72 -6.68
CA PHE A 114 -0.17 4.11 -5.95
C PHE A 114 -1.22 3.00 -6.05
N ASN A 115 -1.26 2.13 -5.03
CA ASN A 115 -2.17 1.00 -4.94
C ASN A 115 -2.82 0.92 -3.54
N GLN A 116 -3.65 -0.09 -3.32
CA GLN A 116 -4.40 -0.26 -2.08
C GLN A 116 -3.52 -0.47 -0.85
N ASN A 117 -2.30 -1.00 -1.00
CA ASN A 117 -1.36 -1.13 0.12
C ASN A 117 -0.87 0.25 0.58
N VAL A 118 -0.53 1.12 -0.39
CA VAL A 118 -0.12 2.51 -0.12
C VAL A 118 -1.24 3.31 0.52
N ILE A 119 -2.47 3.13 0.03
CA ILE A 119 -3.66 3.80 0.56
C ILE A 119 -3.98 3.30 1.98
N LEU A 120 -3.72 2.04 2.27
CA LEU A 120 -3.95 1.45 3.58
C LEU A 120 -2.99 1.98 4.65
N LEU A 121 -1.74 2.32 4.30
CA LEU A 121 -0.70 2.75 5.26
C LEU A 121 -1.16 3.83 6.25
N PRO A 122 -1.71 4.98 5.82
CA PRO A 122 -2.16 6.00 6.75
C PRO A 122 -3.25 5.49 7.69
N PHE A 123 -4.22 4.73 7.20
CA PHE A 123 -5.32 4.22 8.01
C PHE A 123 -4.86 3.15 9.00
N TRP A 124 -3.92 2.29 8.61
CA TRP A 124 -3.31 1.31 9.51
C TRP A 124 -2.61 2.00 10.68
N ILE A 125 -1.74 2.97 10.40
CA ILE A 125 -0.99 3.69 11.44
C ILE A 125 -1.91 4.53 12.32
N MET A 126 -2.87 5.24 11.73
CA MET A 126 -3.85 6.02 12.49
C MET A 126 -4.70 5.13 13.40
N THR A 127 -5.11 3.95 12.92
CA THR A 127 -5.85 2.97 13.74
C THR A 127 -5.01 2.54 14.95
N CYS A 128 -3.74 2.19 14.74
CA CYS A 128 -2.82 1.86 15.82
C CYS A 128 -2.61 3.05 16.79
N TYR A 129 -2.45 4.26 16.27
CA TYR A 129 -2.28 5.46 17.08
C TYR A 129 -3.49 5.74 17.98
N TYR A 130 -4.70 5.73 17.42
CA TYR A 130 -5.91 5.95 18.21
C TYR A 130 -6.21 4.80 19.17
N PHE A 131 -5.91 3.56 18.80
CA PHE A 131 -5.96 2.44 19.73
C PHE A 131 -5.05 2.65 20.94
N VAL A 132 -3.80 3.11 20.74
CA VAL A 132 -2.90 3.45 21.82
C VAL A 132 -3.45 4.60 22.69
N LEU A 133 -4.04 5.64 22.08
CA LEU A 133 -4.66 6.74 22.84
C LEU A 133 -5.86 6.28 23.66
N VAL A 134 -6.70 5.42 23.10
CA VAL A 134 -7.84 4.79 23.80
C VAL A 134 -7.36 4.06 25.06
N THR A 135 -6.29 3.27 24.94
CA THR A 135 -5.75 2.51 26.08
C THR A 135 -5.05 3.37 27.12
N LYS A 136 -4.40 4.48 26.70
CA LYS A 136 -3.67 5.38 27.60
C LYS A 136 -4.56 6.43 28.27
N HIS A 137 -5.43 7.07 27.49
CA HIS A 137 -6.18 8.26 27.95
C HIS A 137 -7.66 7.96 28.18
N ASN A 138 -8.21 6.95 27.50
CA ASN A 138 -9.61 6.56 27.57
C ASN A 138 -10.59 7.75 27.33
N LEU A 139 -10.28 8.67 26.41
CA LEU A 139 -11.14 9.80 26.06
C LEU A 139 -12.15 9.38 24.99
N LEU A 140 -13.43 9.78 25.10
CA LEU A 140 -14.48 9.44 24.14
C LEU A 140 -14.11 9.83 22.70
N LYS A 141 -13.46 10.99 22.50
CA LYS A 141 -12.99 11.44 21.20
C LYS A 141 -12.04 10.43 20.53
N ASP A 142 -11.17 9.79 21.32
CA ASP A 142 -10.19 8.83 20.78
C ASP A 142 -10.88 7.52 20.35
N TRP A 143 -11.94 7.11 21.06
CA TRP A 143 -12.80 5.99 20.69
C TRP A 143 -13.57 6.27 19.39
N ILE A 144 -14.11 7.48 19.23
CA ILE A 144 -14.82 7.92 18.02
C ILE A 144 -13.84 7.93 16.83
N LEU A 145 -12.66 8.52 17.00
CA LEU A 145 -11.64 8.61 15.95
C LEU A 145 -11.10 7.23 15.57
N LEU A 146 -10.93 6.31 16.54
CA LEU A 146 -10.59 4.92 16.26
C LEU A 146 -11.62 4.27 15.34
N ALA A 147 -12.91 4.42 15.64
CA ALA A 147 -13.99 3.86 14.84
C ALA A 147 -14.00 4.42 13.41
N ILE A 148 -13.88 5.74 13.27
CA ILE A 148 -13.88 6.43 11.97
C ILE A 148 -12.71 5.97 11.12
N VAL A 149 -11.49 5.99 11.67
CA VAL A 149 -10.27 5.64 10.92
C VAL A 149 -10.26 4.16 10.55
N ALA A 150 -10.70 3.27 11.44
CA ALA A 150 -10.82 1.84 11.16
C ALA A 150 -11.85 1.60 10.04
N ALA A 151 -12.99 2.28 10.05
CA ALA A 151 -13.99 2.17 9.00
C ALA A 151 -13.45 2.69 7.66
N LEU A 152 -12.79 3.85 7.62
CA LEU A 152 -12.15 4.37 6.40
C LEU A 152 -11.06 3.43 5.87
N GLY A 153 -10.34 2.77 6.77
CA GLY A 153 -9.39 1.73 6.40
C GLY A 153 -10.05 0.55 5.68
N MET A 154 -11.26 0.14 6.07
CA MET A 154 -12.04 -0.89 5.35
C MET A 154 -12.39 -0.46 3.92
N TYR A 155 -12.59 0.83 3.66
CA TYR A 155 -12.79 1.36 2.30
C TYR A 155 -11.49 1.46 1.49
N SER A 156 -10.33 1.30 2.12
CA SER A 156 -9.04 1.25 1.43
C SER A 156 -8.67 -0.18 1.03
N LYS A 157 -8.69 -1.12 1.99
CA LYS A 157 -8.38 -2.53 1.77
C LYS A 157 -8.93 -3.39 2.91
N PHE A 158 -9.53 -4.54 2.59
CA PHE A 158 -10.12 -5.42 3.61
C PHE A 158 -9.12 -6.03 4.59
N GLU A 159 -7.84 -6.03 4.26
CA GLU A 159 -6.75 -6.52 5.11
C GLU A 159 -6.70 -5.85 6.49
N ILE A 160 -7.13 -4.59 6.62
CA ILE A 160 -7.20 -3.91 7.92
C ILE A 160 -8.16 -4.61 8.88
N GLY A 161 -9.09 -5.43 8.38
CA GLY A 161 -9.99 -6.24 9.19
C GLY A 161 -9.24 -7.13 10.18
N LEU A 162 -8.05 -7.62 9.80
CA LEU A 162 -7.18 -8.38 10.71
C LEU A 162 -6.73 -7.51 11.91
N LEU A 163 -6.26 -6.29 11.66
CA LEU A 163 -5.87 -5.37 12.73
C LEU A 163 -7.07 -5.01 13.62
N ILE A 164 -8.22 -4.73 13.01
CA ILE A 164 -9.47 -4.40 13.73
C ILE A 164 -9.89 -5.56 14.63
N LEU A 165 -9.83 -6.80 14.13
CA LEU A 165 -10.12 -8.01 14.90
C LEU A 165 -9.20 -8.13 16.13
N ILE A 166 -7.89 -7.99 15.94
CA ILE A 166 -6.89 -8.07 17.02
C ILE A 166 -7.15 -6.97 18.07
N ILE A 167 -7.36 -5.72 17.64
CA ILE A 167 -7.67 -4.61 18.53
C ILE A 167 -8.98 -4.85 19.28
N SER A 168 -10.01 -5.36 18.60
CA SER A 168 -11.31 -5.64 19.20
C SER A 168 -11.20 -6.72 20.28
N CYS A 169 -10.48 -7.82 20.02
CA CYS A 169 -10.22 -8.86 21.02
C CYS A 169 -9.48 -8.29 22.25
N PHE A 170 -8.48 -7.44 22.03
CA PHE A 170 -7.75 -6.79 23.12
C PHE A 170 -8.66 -5.87 23.94
N LEU A 171 -9.45 -5.02 23.30
CA LEU A 171 -10.36 -4.09 23.97
C LEU A 171 -11.45 -4.79 24.74
N ILE A 172 -12.02 -5.87 24.18
CA ILE A 172 -13.03 -6.71 24.88
C ILE A 172 -12.39 -7.39 26.10
N GLY A 173 -11.19 -7.92 25.96
CA GLY A 173 -10.47 -8.55 27.09
C GLY A 173 -10.08 -7.58 28.22
N SER A 174 -10.00 -6.27 27.92
CA SER A 174 -9.67 -5.20 28.87
C SER A 174 -10.89 -4.37 29.32
N ILE A 175 -12.10 -4.85 29.01
CA ILE A 175 -13.35 -4.10 29.25
C ILE A 175 -13.63 -3.90 30.74
N ASN A 176 -14.03 -2.72 31.12
CA ASN A 176 -14.48 -2.38 32.44
C ASN A 176 -15.65 -1.36 32.38
N LYS A 177 -16.29 -1.08 33.52
CA LYS A 177 -17.45 -0.14 33.58
C LYS A 177 -17.14 1.24 33.01
N LYS A 178 -15.88 1.72 33.09
CA LYS A 178 -15.50 3.06 32.66
C LYS A 178 -15.36 3.20 31.15
N ASN A 179 -15.04 2.12 30.42
CA ASN A 179 -14.82 2.14 29.00
C ASN A 179 -15.92 1.45 28.18
N PHE A 180 -16.82 0.69 28.83
CA PHE A 180 -17.89 -0.06 28.17
C PHE A 180 -18.78 0.83 27.25
N ALA A 181 -19.33 1.92 27.81
CA ALA A 181 -20.18 2.83 27.03
C ALA A 181 -19.46 3.43 25.82
N LYS A 182 -18.16 3.76 25.97
CA LYS A 182 -17.33 4.32 24.90
C LYS A 182 -17.05 3.28 23.81
N LEU A 183 -16.80 2.03 24.19
CA LEU A 183 -16.69 0.91 23.26
C LEU A 183 -17.97 0.72 22.45
N VAL A 184 -19.15 0.76 23.12
CA VAL A 184 -20.44 0.65 22.44
C VAL A 184 -20.65 1.79 21.44
N VAL A 185 -20.36 3.04 21.84
CA VAL A 185 -20.44 4.19 20.92
C VAL A 185 -19.51 4.02 19.73
N SER A 186 -18.26 3.60 19.96
CA SER A 186 -17.27 3.35 18.91
C SER A 186 -17.77 2.26 17.94
N LEU A 187 -18.32 1.16 18.47
CA LEU A 187 -18.85 0.06 17.67
C LEU A 187 -20.05 0.51 16.81
N ILE A 188 -20.98 1.28 17.38
CA ILE A 188 -22.13 1.82 16.66
C ILE A 188 -21.65 2.70 15.49
N ILE A 189 -20.72 3.63 15.75
CA ILE A 189 -20.16 4.49 14.71
C ILE A 189 -19.49 3.66 13.62
N PHE A 190 -18.67 2.68 13.99
CA PHE A 190 -18.01 1.78 13.05
C PHE A 190 -19.03 1.05 12.17
N ILE A 191 -20.08 0.43 12.77
CA ILE A 191 -21.11 -0.30 12.05
C ILE A 191 -21.85 0.64 11.08
N ILE A 192 -22.25 1.82 11.52
CA ILE A 192 -22.95 2.79 10.65
C ILE A 192 -22.06 3.13 9.43
N LEU A 193 -20.76 3.38 9.65
CA LEU A 193 -19.88 3.77 8.58
C LEU A 193 -19.56 2.63 7.61
N ILE A 194 -19.47 1.38 8.06
CA ILE A 194 -19.19 0.25 7.16
C ILE A 194 -20.44 -0.35 6.51
N THR A 195 -21.64 0.00 6.97
CA THR A 195 -22.91 -0.53 6.42
C THR A 195 -23.02 -0.37 4.90
N PRO A 196 -22.73 0.79 4.29
CA PRO A 196 -22.74 0.91 2.83
C PRO A 196 -21.77 -0.05 2.13
N LEU A 197 -20.58 -0.25 2.71
CA LEU A 197 -19.59 -1.18 2.18
C LEU A 197 -20.10 -2.63 2.21
N ILE A 198 -20.70 -3.04 3.35
CA ILE A 198 -21.26 -4.39 3.52
C ILE A 198 -22.41 -4.60 2.50
N ILE A 199 -23.33 -3.66 2.37
CA ILE A 199 -24.45 -3.73 1.42
C ILE A 199 -23.91 -3.92 0.00
N ASN A 200 -22.90 -3.14 -0.41
CA ASN A 200 -22.33 -3.25 -1.75
C ASN A 200 -21.54 -4.56 -1.96
N LEU A 201 -20.94 -5.14 -0.91
CA LEU A 201 -20.34 -6.48 -0.97
C LEU A 201 -21.38 -7.57 -1.28
N PHE A 202 -22.56 -7.49 -0.70
CA PHE A 202 -23.65 -8.40 -1.03
C PHE A 202 -24.09 -8.24 -2.50
N TYR A 203 -24.28 -7.01 -2.97
CA TYR A 203 -24.64 -6.75 -4.37
C TYR A 203 -23.58 -7.18 -5.38
N SER A 204 -22.29 -7.07 -5.03
CA SER A 204 -21.18 -7.55 -5.85
C SER A 204 -20.95 -9.06 -5.72
N HIS A 205 -21.82 -9.80 -5.03
CA HIS A 205 -21.64 -11.24 -4.75
C HIS A 205 -20.26 -11.56 -4.15
N PHE A 206 -19.75 -10.67 -3.30
CA PHE A 206 -18.43 -10.77 -2.66
C PHE A 206 -17.27 -10.89 -3.66
N ALA A 207 -17.35 -10.27 -4.82
CA ALA A 207 -16.34 -10.34 -5.87
C ALA A 207 -14.90 -10.08 -5.38
N PRO A 208 -14.59 -9.00 -4.61
CA PRO A 208 -13.22 -8.76 -4.16
C PRO A 208 -12.71 -9.79 -3.14
N ILE A 209 -13.60 -10.41 -2.37
CA ILE A 209 -13.22 -11.49 -1.44
C ILE A 209 -12.92 -12.76 -2.24
N LYS A 210 -13.74 -13.09 -3.24
CA LYS A 210 -13.49 -14.23 -4.15
C LYS A 210 -12.18 -14.05 -4.90
N TYR A 211 -11.92 -12.82 -5.38
CA TYR A 211 -10.64 -12.48 -6.02
C TYR A 211 -9.47 -12.74 -5.06
N ALA A 212 -9.50 -12.21 -3.82
CA ALA A 212 -8.44 -12.41 -2.85
C ALA A 212 -8.22 -13.89 -2.50
N ILE A 213 -9.29 -14.69 -2.38
CA ILE A 213 -9.20 -16.14 -2.15
C ILE A 213 -8.59 -16.86 -3.37
N GLY A 214 -8.93 -16.43 -4.58
CA GLY A 214 -8.36 -16.94 -5.83
C GLY A 214 -6.86 -16.71 -5.92
N GLU A 215 -6.39 -15.51 -5.60
CA GLU A 215 -4.97 -15.17 -5.57
C GLU A 215 -4.21 -16.02 -4.54
N VAL A 216 -4.79 -16.20 -3.34
CA VAL A 216 -4.18 -17.00 -2.26
C VAL A 216 -4.04 -18.47 -2.65
N ASN A 217 -4.96 -19.04 -3.41
CA ASN A 217 -4.99 -20.46 -3.77
C ASN A 217 -4.32 -20.77 -5.12
N SER A 218 -3.69 -19.80 -5.77
CA SER A 218 -3.20 -19.93 -7.14
C SER A 218 -1.98 -20.85 -7.32
N SER A 219 -1.30 -21.29 -6.24
CA SER A 219 -0.12 -22.15 -6.33
C SER A 219 -0.11 -23.29 -5.29
N THR A 220 0.30 -24.48 -5.72
CA THR A 220 0.57 -25.63 -4.85
C THR A 220 2.03 -25.63 -4.41
N THR A 221 2.38 -24.87 -3.39
CA THR A 221 3.75 -24.81 -2.86
C THR A 221 3.85 -25.56 -1.53
N GLY A 222 4.95 -26.30 -1.32
CA GLY A 222 5.20 -27.00 -0.06
C GLY A 222 5.45 -26.03 1.11
N TYR A 223 5.16 -26.47 2.35
CA TYR A 223 5.29 -25.68 3.58
C TYR A 223 6.68 -25.01 3.75
N ILE A 224 7.76 -25.69 3.39
CA ILE A 224 9.13 -25.13 3.46
C ILE A 224 9.27 -23.95 2.50
N THR A 225 8.73 -24.04 1.30
CA THR A 225 8.76 -22.94 0.31
C THR A 225 7.95 -21.75 0.81
N ILE A 226 6.82 -21.97 1.46
CA ILE A 226 6.01 -20.92 2.09
C ILE A 226 6.82 -20.19 3.16
N ILE A 227 7.49 -20.93 4.07
CA ILE A 227 8.34 -20.34 5.11
C ILE A 227 9.50 -19.55 4.51
N LEU A 228 10.17 -20.10 3.49
CA LEU A 228 11.27 -19.40 2.81
C LEU A 228 10.78 -18.14 2.09
N ASN A 229 9.63 -18.20 1.43
CA ASN A 229 9.01 -17.03 0.79
C ASN A 229 8.61 -15.96 1.81
N LEU A 230 8.13 -16.37 2.98
CA LEU A 230 7.84 -15.47 4.08
C LEU A 230 9.11 -14.79 4.61
N LEU A 231 10.17 -15.53 4.83
CA LEU A 231 11.46 -14.97 5.25
C LEU A 231 12.03 -14.04 4.18
N TYR A 232 11.93 -14.42 2.92
CA TYR A 232 12.35 -13.58 1.80
C TYR A 232 11.50 -12.29 1.72
N ALA A 233 10.18 -12.40 1.83
CA ALA A 233 9.30 -11.25 1.87
C ALA A 233 9.61 -10.31 3.05
N GLN A 234 9.93 -10.86 4.22
CA GLN A 234 10.37 -10.11 5.38
C GLN A 234 11.65 -9.32 5.10
N LEU A 235 12.65 -9.97 4.51
CA LEU A 235 13.91 -9.34 4.14
C LEU A 235 13.69 -8.29 3.04
N PHE A 236 12.85 -8.57 2.06
CA PHE A 236 12.51 -7.66 0.98
C PHE A 236 11.79 -6.41 1.48
N ASN A 237 10.80 -6.55 2.37
CA ASN A 237 10.06 -5.42 2.92
C ASN A 237 10.88 -4.60 3.94
N LEU A 238 11.87 -5.21 4.60
CA LEU A 238 12.79 -4.49 5.48
C LEU A 238 13.85 -3.68 4.71
N SER A 239 13.94 -3.83 3.39
CA SER A 239 15.00 -3.22 2.60
C SER A 239 14.47 -2.62 1.30
N SER A 240 14.70 -1.34 1.06
CA SER A 240 14.30 -0.65 -0.18
C SER A 240 15.01 -1.18 -1.43
N LEU A 241 16.02 -2.01 -1.29
CA LEU A 241 16.71 -2.73 -2.36
C LEU A 241 17.08 -4.16 -1.92
N GLY A 242 16.26 -4.80 -1.10
CA GLY A 242 16.33 -6.20 -0.70
C GLY A 242 17.58 -6.61 0.09
N TYR A 243 18.69 -5.89 -0.05
CA TYR A 243 19.98 -6.33 0.45
C TYR A 243 20.80 -5.28 1.20
N ILE A 244 20.45 -4.01 1.13
CA ILE A 244 21.29 -2.91 1.66
C ILE A 244 20.82 -2.42 3.02
N ALA A 245 19.53 -2.33 3.29
CA ALA A 245 19.02 -1.73 4.53
C ALA A 245 19.26 -2.62 5.76
N VAL A 246 19.21 -3.95 5.63
CA VAL A 246 19.48 -4.85 6.77
C VAL A 246 20.96 -4.82 7.18
N PRO A 247 21.94 -5.01 6.27
CA PRO A 247 23.34 -4.80 6.59
C PRO A 247 23.64 -3.41 7.09
N LEU A 248 23.00 -2.39 6.51
CA LEU A 248 23.18 -1.01 6.90
C LEU A 248 22.61 -0.71 8.28
N ALA A 249 21.42 -1.18 8.60
CA ALA A 249 20.83 -1.09 9.95
C ALA A 249 21.76 -1.78 10.96
N PHE A 250 22.32 -2.94 10.60
CA PHE A 250 23.28 -3.66 11.44
C PHE A 250 24.60 -2.88 11.60
N ILE A 251 25.14 -2.29 10.53
CA ILE A 251 26.34 -1.41 10.60
C ILE A 251 26.03 -0.19 11.47
N ILE A 252 24.88 0.45 11.27
CA ILE A 252 24.46 1.59 12.10
C ILE A 252 24.34 1.17 13.56
N LEU A 253 23.74 0.02 13.88
CA LEU A 253 23.66 -0.51 15.23
C LEU A 253 25.05 -0.81 15.82
N LEU A 254 25.98 -1.36 15.03
CA LEU A 254 27.37 -1.56 15.46
C LEU A 254 28.11 -0.25 15.74
N VAL A 255 27.93 0.74 14.87
CA VAL A 255 28.49 2.09 15.07
C VAL A 255 27.87 2.76 16.30
N LEU A 256 26.59 2.57 16.50
CA LEU A 256 25.83 3.13 17.63
C LEU A 256 25.91 2.30 18.91
N ARG A 257 26.61 1.14 18.91
CA ARG A 257 26.63 0.21 20.06
C ARG A 257 26.95 0.87 21.41
N LYS A 258 27.80 1.90 21.42
CA LYS A 258 28.14 2.69 22.62
C LYS A 258 27.05 3.71 23.00
N GLN A 259 26.11 3.97 22.13
CA GLN A 259 25.02 4.93 22.30
C GLN A 259 23.68 4.25 22.57
N ILE A 260 23.63 2.93 22.46
CA ILE A 260 22.47 2.11 22.78
C ILE A 260 22.50 1.79 24.28
N TYR A 261 21.37 1.99 24.95
CA TYR A 261 21.19 1.55 26.32
C TYR A 261 19.87 0.83 26.50
N PHE A 262 19.81 -0.03 27.49
CA PHE A 262 18.62 -0.85 27.80
C PHE A 262 18.06 -0.39 29.15
N GLU A 263 16.77 -0.04 29.16
CA GLU A 263 16.03 0.25 30.37
C GLU A 263 15.24 -0.98 30.81
N LYS A 264 15.55 -1.55 31.97
CA LYS A 264 14.80 -2.69 32.53
C LYS A 264 13.74 -2.19 33.51
N ASN A 265 12.54 -1.88 33.04
CA ASN A 265 11.48 -1.35 33.91
C ASN A 265 10.16 -2.09 33.89
N LYS A 266 9.96 -3.13 33.04
CA LYS A 266 8.67 -3.80 32.89
C LYS A 266 8.82 -5.31 32.85
N THR A 267 7.80 -6.01 33.40
CA THR A 267 7.68 -7.47 33.25
C THR A 267 7.45 -7.84 31.79
N LEU A 268 7.91 -9.03 31.38
CA LEU A 268 7.72 -9.52 30.01
C LEU A 268 6.22 -9.53 29.61
N LEU A 269 5.35 -9.99 30.50
CA LEU A 269 3.91 -10.00 30.26
C LEU A 269 3.36 -8.59 30.02
N GLY A 270 3.76 -7.60 30.83
CA GLY A 270 3.35 -6.21 30.66
C GLY A 270 3.87 -5.58 29.36
N LYS A 271 4.99 -6.06 28.81
CA LYS A 271 5.49 -5.66 27.50
C LYS A 271 4.70 -6.30 26.36
N LEU A 272 4.43 -7.61 26.46
CA LEU A 272 3.68 -8.34 25.43
C LEU A 272 2.25 -7.82 25.28
N THR A 273 1.61 -7.41 26.37
CA THR A 273 0.27 -6.82 26.34
C THR A 273 0.28 -5.31 26.04
N SER A 274 1.42 -4.71 25.72
CA SER A 274 1.48 -3.29 25.32
C SER A 274 0.78 -3.09 23.96
N PRO A 275 -0.05 -2.05 23.80
CA PRO A 275 -0.73 -1.75 22.54
C PRO A 275 0.21 -1.62 21.33
N LEU A 276 1.44 -1.12 21.51
CA LEU A 276 2.44 -1.07 20.44
C LEU A 276 2.85 -2.47 19.98
N VAL A 277 3.03 -3.40 20.90
CA VAL A 277 3.39 -4.80 20.61
C VAL A 277 2.20 -5.51 19.98
N VAL A 278 0.99 -5.27 20.48
CA VAL A 278 -0.25 -5.79 19.89
C VAL A 278 -0.39 -5.35 18.43
N CYS A 279 -0.14 -4.08 18.11
CA CYS A 279 -0.21 -3.59 16.74
C CYS A 279 0.96 -4.03 15.85
N GLY A 280 2.16 -4.24 16.41
CA GLY A 280 3.36 -4.51 15.64
C GLY A 280 3.72 -5.99 15.47
N LEU A 281 3.35 -6.86 16.41
CA LEU A 281 3.70 -8.28 16.34
C LEU A 281 2.49 -9.20 16.17
N TYR A 282 1.34 -8.90 16.75
CA TYR A 282 0.19 -9.81 16.68
C TYR A 282 -0.38 -9.94 15.27
N PRO A 283 -0.51 -8.86 14.45
CA PRO A 283 -0.91 -9.02 13.04
C PRO A 283 0.07 -9.92 12.28
N LEU A 284 1.38 -9.79 12.54
CA LEU A 284 2.40 -10.62 11.91
C LEU A 284 2.26 -12.10 12.30
N ILE A 285 2.11 -12.38 13.59
CA ILE A 285 1.92 -13.75 14.12
C ILE A 285 0.64 -14.35 13.54
N PHE A 286 -0.46 -13.62 13.57
CA PHE A 286 -1.74 -14.10 13.05
C PHE A 286 -1.67 -14.34 11.53
N PHE A 287 -0.99 -13.46 10.80
CA PHE A 287 -0.75 -13.62 9.38
C PHE A 287 0.10 -14.87 9.09
N PHE A 288 1.13 -15.16 9.89
CA PHE A 288 1.89 -16.40 9.78
C PHE A 288 1.02 -17.64 9.97
N ILE A 289 0.08 -17.62 10.93
CA ILE A 289 -0.84 -18.72 11.14
C ILE A 289 -1.77 -18.89 9.93
N LEU A 290 -2.35 -17.81 9.42
CA LEU A 290 -3.21 -17.87 8.22
C LEU A 290 -2.46 -18.42 7.00
N GLN A 291 -1.19 -18.10 6.88
CA GLN A 291 -0.34 -18.52 5.78
C GLN A 291 -0.06 -20.03 5.76
N THR A 292 -0.20 -20.73 6.88
CA THR A 292 -0.11 -22.20 6.86
C THR A 292 -1.21 -22.83 5.99
N TYR A 293 -2.27 -22.07 5.69
CA TYR A 293 -3.39 -22.49 4.84
C TYR A 293 -3.38 -21.84 3.45
N ALA A 294 -2.48 -20.87 3.21
CA ALA A 294 -2.39 -20.11 1.97
C ALA A 294 -1.20 -20.57 1.13
N THR A 295 -1.36 -20.69 -0.17
CA THR A 295 -0.32 -21.19 -1.09
C THR A 295 0.48 -20.08 -1.78
N HIS A 296 -0.04 -18.86 -1.83
CA HIS A 296 0.62 -17.70 -2.45
C HIS A 296 0.53 -16.45 -1.59
N LEU A 297 1.58 -15.63 -1.63
CA LEU A 297 1.71 -14.35 -0.94
C LEU A 297 2.29 -13.28 -1.83
N GLU A 298 1.54 -12.22 -1.99
CA GLU A 298 2.06 -10.98 -2.54
C GLU A 298 2.85 -10.21 -1.46
N TYR A 299 4.09 -9.83 -1.78
CA TYR A 299 4.97 -9.09 -0.85
C TYR A 299 4.34 -7.78 -0.35
N GLY A 300 3.57 -7.12 -1.21
CA GLY A 300 2.87 -5.90 -0.87
C GLY A 300 1.85 -6.05 0.27
N TRP A 301 1.30 -7.25 0.49
CA TRP A 301 0.32 -7.48 1.56
C TRP A 301 0.94 -7.40 2.96
N LEU A 302 2.24 -7.63 3.09
CA LEU A 302 2.94 -7.52 4.37
C LEU A 302 3.34 -6.09 4.75
N MET A 303 3.22 -5.14 3.84
CA MET A 303 3.66 -3.76 4.05
C MET A 303 3.18 -3.14 5.35
N CYS A 304 1.85 -3.12 5.53
CA CYS A 304 1.25 -2.50 6.71
C CYS A 304 1.51 -3.30 7.97
N ILE A 305 1.49 -4.64 7.87
CA ILE A 305 1.69 -5.56 8.98
C ILE A 305 3.09 -5.40 9.58
N MET A 306 4.10 -5.23 8.74
CA MET A 306 5.49 -5.15 9.17
C MET A 306 5.93 -3.78 9.65
N LEU A 307 5.19 -2.73 9.34
CA LEU A 307 5.59 -1.36 9.59
C LEU A 307 5.95 -1.07 11.05
N LEU A 308 5.20 -1.63 11.99
CA LEU A 308 5.42 -1.43 13.44
C LEU A 308 6.23 -2.57 14.09
N THR A 309 6.60 -3.60 13.35
CA THR A 309 7.32 -4.76 13.91
C THR A 309 8.63 -4.36 14.56
N LEU A 310 9.44 -3.53 13.88
CA LEU A 310 10.73 -3.09 14.39
C LEU A 310 10.54 -2.21 15.65
N ALA A 311 9.57 -1.32 15.65
CA ALA A 311 9.24 -0.51 16.83
C ALA A 311 8.78 -1.36 18.01
N ALA A 312 7.98 -2.40 17.76
CA ALA A 312 7.56 -3.35 18.80
C ALA A 312 8.75 -4.14 19.37
N LEU A 313 9.71 -4.55 18.52
CA LEU A 313 10.95 -5.20 18.97
C LEU A 313 11.82 -4.25 19.80
N PHE A 314 12.02 -2.98 19.37
CA PHE A 314 12.72 -1.98 20.16
C PHE A 314 12.08 -1.79 21.53
N TYR A 315 10.75 -1.79 21.59
CA TYR A 315 10.02 -1.68 22.86
C TYR A 315 10.20 -2.92 23.75
N LEU A 316 10.09 -4.14 23.17
CA LEU A 316 10.28 -5.39 23.92
C LEU A 316 11.69 -5.51 24.52
N PHE A 317 12.70 -5.17 23.73
CA PHE A 317 14.10 -5.22 24.16
C PHE A 317 14.55 -3.94 24.88
N GLU A 318 13.63 -2.96 25.07
CA GLU A 318 13.91 -1.68 25.76
C GLU A 318 15.11 -0.93 25.16
N VAL A 319 15.23 -0.97 23.83
CA VAL A 319 16.33 -0.32 23.10
C VAL A 319 16.09 1.18 23.01
N ASN A 320 17.04 1.97 23.49
CA ASN A 320 17.03 3.42 23.39
C ASN A 320 18.35 3.96 22.85
N ILE A 321 18.29 5.11 22.16
CA ILE A 321 19.44 5.79 21.55
C ILE A 321 19.70 7.10 22.29
N LYS A 322 20.98 7.35 22.66
CA LYS A 322 21.43 8.57 23.36
C LYS A 322 21.55 9.76 22.41
N ASP A 323 21.48 10.97 22.99
CA ASP A 323 21.27 12.23 22.24
C ASP A 323 22.43 12.72 21.35
N LYS A 324 23.66 12.23 21.50
CA LYS A 324 24.86 12.85 20.90
C LYS A 324 25.21 12.46 19.45
N VAL A 325 24.40 11.64 18.77
CA VAL A 325 24.82 11.01 17.48
C VAL A 325 23.94 11.44 16.30
N PHE A 326 22.90 12.20 16.55
CA PHE A 326 21.78 12.39 15.63
C PHE A 326 22.17 13.10 14.32
N ASP A 327 22.96 14.17 14.38
CA ASP A 327 23.33 14.94 13.18
C ASP A 327 24.14 14.12 12.17
N LYS A 328 25.02 13.24 12.68
CA LYS A 328 25.80 12.33 11.82
C LYS A 328 24.91 11.27 11.15
N ILE A 329 23.91 10.77 11.88
CA ILE A 329 22.95 9.78 11.35
C ILE A 329 22.11 10.41 10.24
N ILE A 330 21.64 11.66 10.40
CA ILE A 330 20.90 12.36 9.35
C ILE A 330 21.74 12.52 8.08
N LEU A 331 22.99 12.94 8.21
CA LEU A 331 23.87 13.09 7.05
C LEU A 331 24.08 11.76 6.32
N VAL A 332 24.37 10.70 7.07
CA VAL A 332 24.54 9.34 6.52
C VAL A 332 23.25 8.89 5.83
N PHE A 333 22.08 9.12 6.46
CA PHE A 333 20.77 8.82 5.86
C PHE A 333 20.60 9.51 4.52
N ILE A 334 20.83 10.82 4.44
CA ILE A 334 20.70 11.59 3.19
C ILE A 334 21.63 11.05 2.10
N LEU A 335 22.87 10.72 2.45
CA LEU A 335 23.81 10.14 1.48
C LEU A 335 23.37 8.78 0.96
N ILE A 336 22.77 7.96 1.82
CA ILE A 336 22.23 6.66 1.46
C ILE A 336 21.03 6.82 0.54
N GLU A 337 20.08 7.70 0.87
CA GLU A 337 18.92 7.99 0.03
C GLU A 337 19.34 8.47 -1.36
N ILE A 338 20.34 9.33 -1.44
CA ILE A 338 20.91 9.76 -2.73
C ILE A 338 21.51 8.58 -3.49
N ALA A 339 22.26 7.71 -2.81
CA ALA A 339 22.85 6.53 -3.44
C ALA A 339 21.78 5.53 -3.92
N ILE A 340 20.73 5.30 -3.13
CA ILE A 340 19.58 4.48 -3.51
C ILE A 340 18.88 5.08 -4.74
N PHE A 341 18.62 6.38 -4.72
CA PHE A 341 18.01 7.10 -5.83
C PHE A 341 18.82 6.96 -7.13
N ILE A 342 20.14 7.19 -7.07
CA ILE A 342 21.03 7.05 -8.23
C ILE A 342 21.01 5.61 -8.73
N SER A 343 21.14 4.62 -7.83
CA SER A 343 21.18 3.21 -8.18
C SER A 343 19.84 2.74 -8.78
N TYR A 344 18.72 3.18 -8.20
CA TYR A 344 17.38 2.87 -8.70
C TYR A 344 17.16 3.45 -10.10
N ASN A 345 17.50 4.71 -10.32
CA ASN A 345 17.38 5.34 -11.63
C ASN A 345 18.33 4.73 -12.67
N ALA A 346 19.56 4.39 -12.30
CA ALA A 346 20.48 3.68 -13.17
C ALA A 346 19.97 2.30 -13.54
N PHE A 347 19.49 1.52 -12.56
CA PHE A 347 18.91 0.20 -12.79
C PHE A 347 17.70 0.27 -13.72
N THR A 348 16.75 1.20 -13.45
CA THR A 348 15.58 1.37 -14.29
C THR A 348 15.93 1.86 -15.70
N TYR A 349 16.96 2.69 -15.85
CA TYR A 349 17.42 3.19 -17.14
C TYR A 349 18.03 2.08 -18.02
N PHE A 350 18.80 1.17 -17.43
CA PHE A 350 19.54 0.12 -18.13
C PHE A 350 18.83 -1.25 -18.14
N SER A 351 17.69 -1.41 -17.46
CA SER A 351 17.01 -2.70 -17.37
C SER A 351 16.20 -3.00 -18.64
N PRO A 352 16.52 -4.08 -19.36
CA PRO A 352 15.74 -4.51 -20.55
C PRO A 352 14.33 -4.95 -20.20
N GLN A 353 14.10 -5.45 -18.98
CA GLN A 353 12.81 -5.97 -18.53
C GLN A 353 11.73 -4.89 -18.39
N LEU A 354 12.12 -3.63 -18.29
CA LEU A 354 11.18 -2.50 -18.26
C LEU A 354 10.78 -2.01 -19.66
N THR A 355 11.36 -2.57 -20.71
CA THR A 355 11.04 -2.19 -22.11
C THR A 355 9.60 -2.47 -22.48
N THR A 356 8.96 -3.50 -21.91
CA THR A 356 7.54 -3.80 -22.12
C THR A 356 6.63 -2.67 -21.64
N ARG A 357 7.02 -1.93 -20.57
CA ARG A 357 6.29 -0.73 -20.12
C ARG A 357 6.43 0.46 -21.05
N ASN A 358 7.53 0.55 -21.81
CA ASN A 358 7.76 1.63 -22.79
C ASN A 358 6.78 1.61 -23.96
N PHE A 359 6.22 0.45 -24.28
CA PHE A 359 5.40 0.31 -25.48
C PHE A 359 3.97 0.78 -25.26
N GLY A 360 3.42 0.71 -24.04
CA GLY A 360 2.03 1.10 -23.77
C GLY A 360 1.71 2.53 -24.22
N ASN A 361 2.50 3.51 -23.84
CA ASN A 361 2.30 4.90 -24.23
C ASN A 361 2.49 5.11 -25.75
N LYS A 362 3.48 4.47 -26.34
CA LYS A 362 3.74 4.57 -27.78
C LYS A 362 2.65 3.89 -28.61
N ILE A 363 2.14 2.77 -28.11
CA ILE A 363 1.04 2.03 -28.77
C ILE A 363 -0.25 2.84 -28.67
N ALA A 364 -0.56 3.40 -27.51
CA ALA A 364 -1.74 4.24 -27.32
C ALA A 364 -1.77 5.42 -28.29
N VAL A 365 -0.66 6.17 -28.37
CA VAL A 365 -0.55 7.30 -29.29
C VAL A 365 -0.68 6.85 -30.77
N LYS A 366 -0.06 5.72 -31.13
CA LYS A 366 -0.18 5.17 -32.48
C LYS A 366 -1.57 4.67 -32.77
N ALA A 367 -2.22 4.00 -31.83
CA ALA A 367 -3.59 3.52 -31.97
C ALA A 367 -4.57 4.69 -32.15
N GLU A 368 -4.43 5.74 -31.33
CA GLU A 368 -5.23 6.96 -31.47
C GLU A 368 -5.02 7.63 -32.83
N GLN A 369 -3.77 7.77 -33.25
CA GLN A 369 -3.44 8.32 -34.57
C GLN A 369 -3.99 7.46 -35.70
N PHE A 370 -3.89 6.13 -35.61
CA PHE A 370 -4.42 5.19 -36.60
C PHE A 370 -5.93 5.31 -36.72
N VAL A 371 -6.66 5.31 -35.62
CA VAL A 371 -8.12 5.44 -35.59
C VAL A 371 -8.55 6.78 -36.15
N LYS A 372 -7.91 7.87 -35.69
CA LYS A 372 -8.20 9.23 -36.17
C LYS A 372 -7.96 9.41 -37.68
N ASN A 373 -6.91 8.77 -38.21
CA ASN A 373 -6.55 8.91 -39.63
C ASN A 373 -7.36 8.01 -40.56
N ASN A 374 -7.84 6.84 -40.07
CA ASN A 374 -8.47 5.85 -40.93
C ASN A 374 -9.99 5.74 -40.75
N LEU A 375 -10.51 6.07 -39.56
CA LEU A 375 -11.92 5.86 -39.24
C LEU A 375 -12.69 7.17 -39.09
N ASN A 376 -12.03 8.32 -38.97
CA ASN A 376 -12.62 9.65 -38.80
C ASN A 376 -13.57 9.76 -37.56
N HIS A 377 -13.45 8.82 -36.61
CA HIS A 377 -14.29 8.69 -35.43
C HIS A 377 -13.45 8.64 -34.17
N ASP A 378 -14.07 8.93 -33.05
CA ASP A 378 -13.48 8.73 -31.73
C ASP A 378 -13.72 7.30 -31.26
N ILE A 379 -12.72 6.67 -30.64
CA ILE A 379 -12.85 5.34 -30.04
C ILE A 379 -13.82 5.42 -28.86
N ASN A 380 -14.87 4.63 -28.85
CA ASN A 380 -15.85 4.59 -27.77
C ASN A 380 -15.54 3.50 -26.73
N TYR A 381 -14.94 2.40 -27.15
CA TYR A 381 -14.64 1.28 -26.28
C TYR A 381 -13.25 0.70 -26.57
N VAL A 382 -12.55 0.30 -25.49
CA VAL A 382 -11.28 -0.42 -25.59
C VAL A 382 -11.45 -1.77 -24.90
N ILE A 383 -11.16 -2.85 -25.62
CA ILE A 383 -11.15 -4.21 -25.12
C ILE A 383 -9.72 -4.71 -25.06
N GLY A 384 -9.35 -5.35 -23.97
CA GLY A 384 -8.05 -5.99 -23.80
C GLY A 384 -8.18 -7.41 -23.26
N ASP A 385 -7.14 -8.18 -23.44
CA ASP A 385 -7.01 -9.54 -22.96
C ASP A 385 -6.78 -9.61 -21.43
N SER A 386 -6.70 -10.80 -20.89
CA SER A 386 -6.68 -11.20 -19.47
C SER A 386 -5.76 -10.37 -18.54
N PRO A 387 -6.04 -10.32 -17.22
CA PRO A 387 -5.38 -9.42 -16.24
C PRO A 387 -3.87 -9.51 -16.14
N SER A 388 -3.25 -10.64 -16.47
CA SER A 388 -1.80 -10.86 -16.33
C SER A 388 -0.95 -10.18 -17.43
N TYR A 389 -1.54 -9.81 -18.56
CA TYR A 389 -0.86 -9.15 -19.69
C TYR A 389 -1.36 -7.71 -19.94
N ASN A 390 -2.26 -7.23 -19.12
CA ASN A 390 -3.05 -6.02 -19.26
C ASN A 390 -2.30 -4.68 -19.08
N GLN A 391 -0.99 -4.67 -18.82
CA GLN A 391 -0.28 -3.39 -18.73
C GLN A 391 -0.39 -2.59 -20.03
N MET A 392 -0.44 -3.27 -21.16
CA MET A 392 -0.54 -2.63 -22.47
C MET A 392 -1.96 -2.12 -22.73
N SER A 393 -2.98 -2.93 -22.52
CA SER A 393 -4.38 -2.53 -22.71
C SER A 393 -4.87 -1.51 -21.71
N LEU A 394 -4.45 -1.61 -20.43
CA LEU A 394 -4.72 -0.59 -19.41
C LEU A 394 -3.99 0.72 -19.71
N SER A 395 -2.75 0.67 -20.20
CA SER A 395 -2.01 1.87 -20.61
C SER A 395 -2.64 2.54 -21.82
N VAL A 396 -3.09 1.76 -22.79
CA VAL A 396 -3.86 2.27 -23.95
C VAL A 396 -5.18 2.85 -23.48
N GLY A 397 -5.91 2.14 -22.61
CA GLY A 397 -7.14 2.62 -21.99
C GLY A 397 -6.94 3.96 -21.27
N ALA A 398 -6.01 4.05 -20.33
CA ALA A 398 -5.79 5.24 -19.52
C ALA A 398 -5.32 6.46 -20.34
N LEU A 399 -4.55 6.27 -21.41
CA LEU A 399 -4.04 7.35 -22.25
C LEU A 399 -5.08 7.86 -23.24
N LEU A 400 -5.95 6.98 -23.70
CA LEU A 400 -7.07 7.35 -24.54
C LEU A 400 -8.21 8.00 -23.71
N GLU A 401 -8.21 7.85 -22.39
CA GLU A 401 -9.26 8.31 -21.46
C GLU A 401 -9.32 9.83 -21.20
N SER A 402 -8.65 10.65 -21.96
CA SER A 402 -9.06 12.06 -22.07
C SER A 402 -10.46 12.23 -22.71
N LYS A 403 -11.09 11.14 -23.16
CA LYS A 403 -12.42 11.05 -23.79
C LYS A 403 -13.25 9.96 -23.10
N PRO A 404 -14.60 10.07 -23.10
CA PRO A 404 -15.46 9.13 -22.41
C PRO A 404 -15.61 7.80 -23.20
N TYR A 405 -14.75 6.84 -22.98
CA TYR A 405 -14.98 5.47 -23.42
C TYR A 405 -14.83 4.50 -22.25
N VAL A 406 -15.45 3.34 -22.39
CA VAL A 406 -15.50 2.31 -21.38
C VAL A 406 -14.48 1.23 -21.72
N PHE A 407 -13.62 0.90 -20.77
CA PHE A 407 -12.73 -0.24 -20.88
C PHE A 407 -13.50 -1.51 -20.53
N LEU A 408 -13.63 -2.43 -21.47
CA LEU A 408 -14.30 -3.72 -21.27
C LEU A 408 -13.26 -4.85 -21.18
N LYS A 409 -13.51 -5.82 -20.29
CA LYS A 409 -12.76 -7.08 -20.30
C LYS A 409 -13.28 -7.94 -21.44
N PHE A 410 -12.42 -8.72 -22.08
CA PHE A 410 -12.75 -9.61 -23.19
C PHE A 410 -13.93 -10.57 -22.88
N ASN A 411 -14.08 -11.01 -21.63
CA ASN A 411 -15.16 -11.90 -21.19
C ASN A 411 -16.39 -11.15 -20.64
N ASP A 412 -16.49 -9.83 -20.86
CA ASP A 412 -17.64 -9.06 -20.40
C ASP A 412 -18.83 -9.32 -21.33
N HIS A 413 -19.90 -9.93 -20.81
CA HIS A 413 -21.11 -10.26 -21.58
C HIS A 413 -21.91 -9.03 -22.08
N ASN A 414 -21.46 -7.82 -21.70
CA ASN A 414 -22.11 -6.55 -22.03
C ASN A 414 -21.37 -5.76 -23.12
N ILE A 415 -20.58 -6.43 -23.96
CA ILE A 415 -19.91 -5.79 -25.09
C ILE A 415 -20.99 -5.28 -26.07
N PRO A 416 -21.08 -3.97 -26.34
CA PRO A 416 -22.01 -3.44 -27.33
C PRO A 416 -21.48 -3.72 -28.73
N TYR A 417 -22.02 -4.73 -29.38
CA TYR A 417 -21.62 -5.18 -30.74
C TYR A 417 -21.98 -4.18 -31.85
N ASP A 418 -22.77 -3.17 -31.53
CA ASP A 418 -23.23 -2.10 -32.44
C ASP A 418 -22.35 -0.84 -32.41
N GLN A 419 -21.24 -0.84 -31.66
CA GLN A 419 -20.36 0.30 -31.51
C GLN A 419 -18.93 -0.02 -31.91
N GLU A 420 -18.16 1.02 -32.23
CA GLU A 420 -16.75 0.88 -32.58
C GLU A 420 -15.90 0.51 -31.38
N ILE A 421 -15.19 -0.59 -31.49
CA ILE A 421 -14.39 -1.18 -30.43
C ILE A 421 -12.94 -1.28 -30.87
N LEU A 422 -12.02 -0.72 -30.08
CA LEU A 422 -10.59 -0.98 -30.22
C LEU A 422 -10.21 -2.21 -29.38
N ALA A 423 -9.86 -3.29 -30.04
CA ALA A 423 -9.35 -4.48 -29.40
C ALA A 423 -7.81 -4.46 -29.37
N VAL A 424 -7.23 -4.62 -28.19
CA VAL A 424 -5.78 -4.62 -27.96
C VAL A 424 -5.37 -5.97 -27.38
N PHE A 425 -4.54 -6.71 -28.10
CA PHE A 425 -4.07 -8.04 -27.73
C PHE A 425 -2.55 -8.05 -27.54
N ALA A 426 -2.08 -8.83 -26.58
CA ALA A 426 -0.66 -9.03 -26.35
C ALA A 426 -0.05 -10.06 -27.31
N ASP A 427 -0.87 -10.99 -27.85
CA ASP A 427 -0.41 -12.06 -28.74
C ASP A 427 -1.36 -12.26 -29.95
N CYS A 428 -0.77 -12.55 -31.10
CA CYS A 428 -1.53 -12.79 -32.35
C CYS A 428 -2.36 -14.09 -32.36
N ASP A 429 -2.09 -15.05 -31.49
CA ASP A 429 -2.83 -16.30 -31.44
C ASP A 429 -4.21 -16.15 -30.78
N GLU A 430 -4.40 -15.17 -29.89
CA GLU A 430 -5.72 -14.84 -29.33
C GLU A 430 -6.64 -14.14 -30.35
N GLN A 431 -6.08 -13.51 -31.38
CA GLN A 431 -6.83 -12.85 -32.45
C GLN A 431 -7.66 -13.86 -33.28
N LYS A 432 -7.21 -15.10 -33.39
CA LYS A 432 -7.90 -16.16 -34.16
C LYS A 432 -9.20 -16.63 -33.49
N THR A 433 -9.30 -16.54 -32.21
CA THR A 433 -10.47 -16.96 -31.41
C THR A 433 -11.62 -15.96 -31.48
N LEU A 434 -11.35 -14.71 -31.84
CA LEU A 434 -12.35 -13.63 -31.94
C LEU A 434 -13.04 -13.53 -33.31
N ILE A 435 -12.39 -14.04 -34.36
CA ILE A 435 -12.87 -13.93 -35.75
C ILE A 435 -13.62 -15.20 -36.18
N SER A 436 -13.58 -16.25 -35.37
CA SER A 436 -14.34 -17.49 -35.51
C SER A 436 -15.64 -17.47 -34.70
#